data_85339d717cbb8e22c3b9fe41130efba6
#
_entry.id   85339d717cbb8e22c3b9fe41130efba6
#
_cell.length_a   1.000
_cell.length_b   1.000
_cell.length_c   1.000
_cell.angle_alpha   90.00
_cell.angle_beta   90.00
_cell.angle_gamma   90.00
#
_symmetry.space_group_name_H-M   'P 1'
#
loop_
_entity.id
_entity.type
_entity.pdbx_description
1 polymer ?
#
loop_
_entity_poly.entity_id
_entity_poly.type
_entity_poly.pdbx_seq_one_letter_code
_entity_poly.pdbx_strand_id
1 'polypeptide(L)'
;MAAHDHTSPSTGGPKPATAKTTDDAAKNTGWKMARSSFALAVLSAGVAIAAYSNGGGRKPEMPAQAQFIDQKTFNALPYVPPSYEFNLTSVFVPPGHDLAGLMEKPFHIYDEEFYDVIGHNPSLTLIAQSVTDPLFHEAVVWYPPTNEVFFVQNAGAPAAGTGLNKSAIIQKISLAEADAVTTKRNATGQVKVHVVNSNPMVLNPNGGINYRGQLLFAAEGQGAERASDLVLMNPREPYNTTVLLNNYFGRQFNSLNDMAVHPRNRDVYFTDPVYGLLQDFRPREALPHQVYRYNDKTGAVTVVADGLSQPNGIVFSPSGSHAYIADSGAQQVFWGINATNPATIYRYNVAEDGTFSNRQTFAYAHSGIPDGVHVDTKGRLYAGCGDGVHVFSTSGTLIGKIFLGETTANFNFAGDGGMVICAETHLFYAKIAATSGISKADY
;
A
#
# COMPACT_ATOMS: atom_id res chain seq x y z
N MET A 1 -12.02 50.13 37.52
CA MET A 1 -10.87 50.74 38.22
C MET A 1 -9.72 49.74 38.07
N ALA A 2 -8.62 49.95 37.43
CA ALA A 2 -7.92 51.06 36.85
C ALA A 2 -7.23 50.55 35.55
N ALA A 3 -7.21 51.38 34.54
CA ALA A 3 -6.42 51.26 33.33
C ALA A 3 -4.94 51.55 33.62
N HIS A 4 -4.03 50.80 32.99
CA HIS A 4 -2.68 51.31 32.75
C HIS A 4 -2.31 51.07 31.29
N ASP A 5 -2.22 52.21 30.66
CA ASP A 5 -1.67 52.55 29.35
C ASP A 5 -0.15 52.45 29.42
N HIS A 6 0.52 51.84 28.44
CA HIS A 6 1.93 52.07 28.16
C HIS A 6 2.23 51.92 26.66
N THR A 7 2.50 53.07 26.12
CA THR A 7 3.06 53.52 24.88
C THR A 7 4.21 52.68 24.28
N SER A 8 4.16 52.55 22.96
CA SER A 8 5.25 52.12 22.06
C SER A 8 6.41 53.10 22.01
N PRO A 9 7.61 52.67 21.67
CA PRO A 9 8.50 53.45 20.85
C PRO A 9 8.87 52.78 19.52
N SER A 10 8.78 53.58 18.49
CA SER A 10 9.31 53.39 17.15
C SER A 10 10.82 53.57 17.11
N THR A 11 11.53 52.72 16.34
CA THR A 11 12.79 53.08 15.60
C THR A 11 13.06 51.91 14.67
N GLY A 12 13.10 52.06 13.36
CA GLY A 12 14.16 52.64 12.60
C GLY A 12 14.81 51.51 11.78
N GLY A 13 14.34 51.24 10.54
CA GLY A 13 14.97 50.26 9.61
C GLY A 13 16.18 50.89 8.90
N PRO A 14 17.17 50.10 8.51
CA PRO A 14 18.25 50.58 7.66
C PRO A 14 17.90 50.49 6.17
N LYS A 15 18.29 51.52 5.43
CA LYS A 15 18.20 51.69 3.98
C LYS A 15 19.14 50.76 3.20
N PRO A 16 18.80 50.43 1.95
CA PRO A 16 19.68 49.59 1.10
C PRO A 16 20.90 50.34 0.56
N ALA A 17 22.03 49.62 0.51
CA ALA A 17 23.29 50.13 -0.07
C ALA A 17 23.30 49.94 -1.59
N THR A 18 23.68 51.00 -2.27
CA THR A 18 23.86 51.12 -3.72
C THR A 18 25.02 50.33 -4.25
N ALA A 19 24.85 49.64 -5.37
CA ALA A 19 25.90 49.00 -6.18
C ALA A 19 26.77 50.05 -6.84
N LYS A 20 28.10 49.82 -6.78
CA LYS A 20 29.09 50.50 -7.61
C LYS A 20 29.55 49.56 -8.72
N THR A 21 29.35 50.00 -9.94
CA THR A 21 30.00 49.49 -11.16
C THR A 21 31.46 49.92 -11.21
N THR A 22 32.32 49.00 -11.53
CA THR A 22 33.64 49.31 -12.11
C THR A 22 33.90 48.39 -13.28
N ASP A 23 33.89 49.03 -14.49
CA ASP A 23 34.57 48.53 -15.67
C ASP A 23 36.07 48.60 -15.43
N ASP A 24 36.84 47.57 -15.84
CA ASP A 24 38.13 47.81 -16.51
C ASP A 24 38.70 46.52 -17.18
N ALA A 25 38.90 46.69 -18.46
CA ALA A 25 40.05 46.34 -19.30
C ALA A 25 40.49 44.89 -19.49
N ALA A 26 40.28 44.52 -20.72
CA ALA A 26 40.91 43.42 -21.44
C ALA A 26 42.45 43.44 -21.36
N LYS A 27 43.08 42.29 -21.15
CA LYS A 27 44.43 41.97 -21.67
C LYS A 27 44.49 40.56 -22.24
N ASN A 28 44.73 40.60 -23.53
CA ASN A 28 45.06 39.58 -24.47
C ASN A 28 46.36 38.85 -24.10
N THR A 29 46.33 37.52 -23.92
CA THR A 29 47.53 36.70 -24.06
C THR A 29 47.20 35.42 -24.79
N GLY A 30 47.64 35.37 -26.03
CA GLY A 30 47.56 34.23 -26.91
C GLY A 30 48.36 33.03 -26.39
N TRP A 31 47.72 31.89 -26.42
CA TRP A 31 48.40 30.61 -26.34
C TRP A 31 48.19 29.80 -27.61
N LYS A 32 49.33 29.41 -28.17
CA LYS A 32 49.48 28.63 -29.39
C LYS A 32 48.79 27.28 -29.29
N MET A 33 47.99 26.94 -30.27
CA MET A 33 47.49 25.58 -30.47
C MET A 33 48.65 24.63 -30.79
N ALA A 34 48.85 23.65 -29.94
CA ALA A 34 49.54 22.42 -30.30
C ALA A 34 48.51 21.44 -30.84
N ARG A 35 48.58 21.16 -32.13
CA ARG A 35 47.81 20.08 -32.75
C ARG A 35 48.44 18.76 -32.35
N SER A 36 47.83 18.03 -31.39
CA SER A 36 48.03 16.60 -31.22
C SER A 36 46.82 15.87 -31.76
N SER A 37 47.06 15.13 -32.83
CA SER A 37 46.10 14.23 -33.45
C SER A 37 45.82 13.07 -32.49
N PHE A 38 44.71 13.10 -31.76
CA PHE A 38 44.17 11.90 -31.10
C PHE A 38 43.22 11.21 -32.05
N ALA A 39 43.65 10.05 -32.52
CA ALA A 39 42.79 9.13 -33.23
C ALA A 39 41.68 8.66 -32.24
N LEU A 40 40.45 9.09 -32.47
CA LEU A 40 39.29 8.64 -31.75
C LEU A 40 38.95 7.22 -32.27
N ALA A 41 39.37 6.20 -31.53
CA ALA A 41 38.87 4.86 -31.72
C ALA A 41 37.39 4.83 -31.25
N VAL A 42 36.45 4.94 -32.18
CA VAL A 42 35.04 4.70 -31.92
C VAL A 42 34.89 3.20 -31.70
N LEU A 43 34.91 2.76 -30.43
CA LEU A 43 34.38 1.49 -30.03
C LEU A 43 32.85 1.60 -30.17
N SER A 44 32.31 1.14 -31.31
CA SER A 44 30.88 0.86 -31.48
C SER A 44 30.54 -0.29 -30.53
N ALA A 45 30.11 0.06 -29.30
CA ALA A 45 29.33 -0.85 -28.50
C ALA A 45 28.02 -1.06 -29.26
N GLY A 46 27.95 -2.16 -30.00
CA GLY A 46 26.69 -2.62 -30.59
C GLY A 46 25.71 -2.88 -29.48
N VAL A 47 24.80 -1.93 -29.26
CA VAL A 47 23.55 -2.23 -28.58
C VAL A 47 22.85 -3.23 -29.47
N ALA A 48 22.90 -4.50 -29.09
CA ALA A 48 22.03 -5.52 -29.62
C ALA A 48 20.61 -5.09 -29.24
N ILE A 49 19.96 -4.32 -30.10
CA ILE A 49 18.51 -4.24 -30.12
C ILE A 49 18.11 -5.67 -30.50
N ALA A 50 17.73 -6.47 -29.49
CA ALA A 50 16.98 -7.69 -29.73
C ALA A 50 15.74 -7.25 -30.49
N ALA A 51 15.79 -7.34 -31.82
CA ALA A 51 14.62 -7.31 -32.63
C ALA A 51 13.76 -8.46 -32.11
N TYR A 52 12.70 -8.14 -31.36
CA TYR A 52 11.61 -9.06 -31.15
C TYR A 52 11.13 -9.39 -32.58
N SER A 53 11.60 -10.53 -33.07
CA SER A 53 11.06 -11.13 -34.30
C SER A 53 9.56 -11.28 -34.02
N ASN A 54 8.74 -10.69 -34.88
CA ASN A 54 7.34 -11.00 -35.04
C ASN A 54 7.21 -12.51 -35.39
N GLY A 55 7.43 -13.35 -34.38
CA GLY A 55 6.85 -14.67 -34.39
C GLY A 55 5.36 -14.44 -34.27
N GLY A 56 4.59 -14.81 -35.29
CA GLY A 56 3.14 -14.74 -35.28
C GLY A 56 2.52 -15.63 -34.22
N GLY A 57 2.78 -15.27 -32.93
CA GLY A 57 2.11 -15.80 -31.77
C GLY A 57 0.67 -15.30 -31.83
N ARG A 58 -0.27 -16.23 -31.89
CA ARG A 58 -1.70 -15.95 -31.71
C ARG A 58 -1.83 -15.09 -30.48
N LYS A 59 -2.46 -13.90 -30.58
CA LYS A 59 -2.80 -13.10 -29.38
C LYS A 59 -3.50 -14.05 -28.39
N PRO A 60 -3.16 -14.00 -27.09
CA PRO A 60 -3.85 -14.84 -26.12
C PRO A 60 -5.36 -14.59 -26.23
N GLU A 61 -6.13 -15.67 -26.21
CA GLU A 61 -7.60 -15.57 -26.22
C GLU A 61 -8.04 -14.80 -24.97
N MET A 62 -8.94 -13.83 -25.16
CA MET A 62 -9.46 -13.00 -24.06
C MET A 62 -10.18 -13.89 -23.05
N PRO A 63 -9.76 -13.95 -21.77
CA PRO A 63 -10.47 -14.71 -20.75
C PRO A 63 -11.91 -14.21 -20.57
N ALA A 64 -12.84 -15.11 -20.22
CA ALA A 64 -14.26 -14.79 -20.17
C ALA A 64 -14.59 -13.65 -19.17
N GLN A 65 -13.87 -13.57 -18.05
CA GLN A 65 -14.03 -12.51 -17.04
C GLN A 65 -13.06 -11.34 -17.22
N ALA A 66 -12.41 -11.20 -18.39
CA ALA A 66 -11.48 -10.13 -18.67
C ALA A 66 -11.97 -9.24 -19.82
N GLN A 67 -11.52 -7.99 -19.82
CA GLN A 67 -11.75 -7.03 -20.88
C GLN A 67 -10.56 -6.08 -21.02
N PHE A 68 -10.32 -5.63 -22.25
CA PHE A 68 -9.29 -4.65 -22.54
C PHE A 68 -9.85 -3.23 -22.38
N ILE A 69 -9.10 -2.38 -21.69
CA ILE A 69 -9.42 -0.96 -21.49
C ILE A 69 -8.37 -0.11 -22.21
N ASP A 70 -8.75 0.44 -23.36
CA ASP A 70 -7.84 1.29 -24.13
C ASP A 70 -7.78 2.71 -23.53
N GLN A 71 -6.68 3.02 -22.87
CA GLN A 71 -6.46 4.34 -22.26
C GLN A 71 -6.50 5.50 -23.26
N LYS A 72 -6.24 5.24 -24.55
CA LYS A 72 -6.29 6.28 -25.59
C LYS A 72 -7.71 6.82 -25.79
N THR A 73 -8.74 6.05 -25.44
CA THR A 73 -10.16 6.45 -25.61
C THR A 73 -10.58 7.55 -24.64
N PHE A 74 -9.82 7.77 -23.58
CA PHE A 74 -10.13 8.78 -22.57
C PHE A 74 -9.01 9.78 -22.26
N ASN A 75 -7.94 9.81 -23.05
CA ASN A 75 -6.92 10.85 -22.97
C ASN A 75 -7.48 12.25 -23.31
N ALA A 76 -8.53 12.30 -24.13
CA ALA A 76 -9.27 13.52 -24.45
C ALA A 76 -10.77 13.22 -24.41
N LEU A 77 -11.43 13.65 -23.34
CA LEU A 77 -12.87 13.49 -23.17
C LEU A 77 -13.62 14.70 -23.77
N PRO A 78 -14.79 14.51 -24.41
CA PRO A 78 -15.64 15.61 -24.84
C PRO A 78 -16.10 16.53 -23.70
N TYR A 79 -16.24 15.96 -22.50
CA TYR A 79 -16.55 16.66 -21.26
C TYR A 79 -15.78 16.05 -20.11
N VAL A 80 -15.10 16.90 -19.35
CA VAL A 80 -14.44 16.52 -18.09
C VAL A 80 -15.24 17.17 -16.97
N PRO A 81 -15.86 16.36 -16.07
CA PRO A 81 -16.69 16.90 -15.01
C PRO A 81 -15.84 17.73 -14.01
N PRO A 82 -16.41 18.76 -13.37
CA PRO A 82 -15.72 19.50 -12.35
C PRO A 82 -15.43 18.64 -11.12
N SER A 83 -14.41 19.00 -10.33
CA SER A 83 -13.92 18.20 -9.20
C SER A 83 -14.95 17.98 -8.08
N TYR A 84 -15.99 18.78 -7.98
CA TYR A 84 -17.07 18.57 -7.03
C TYR A 84 -18.08 17.49 -7.48
N GLU A 85 -18.12 17.16 -8.78
CA GLU A 85 -18.94 16.09 -9.36
C GLU A 85 -18.15 14.79 -9.50
N PHE A 86 -16.86 14.92 -9.79
CA PHE A 86 -15.96 13.77 -9.97
C PHE A 86 -14.63 14.03 -9.24
N ASN A 87 -14.37 13.27 -8.22
CA ASN A 87 -13.22 13.41 -7.34
C ASN A 87 -12.52 12.08 -7.08
N LEU A 88 -11.59 12.06 -6.13
CA LEU A 88 -10.79 10.90 -5.79
C LEU A 88 -11.61 9.64 -5.41
N THR A 89 -12.83 9.83 -4.86
CA THR A 89 -13.71 8.71 -4.47
C THR A 89 -14.66 8.24 -5.58
N SER A 90 -14.62 8.90 -6.73
CA SER A 90 -15.49 8.55 -7.85
C SER A 90 -14.95 7.35 -8.62
N VAL A 91 -15.85 6.46 -9.03
CA VAL A 91 -15.51 5.35 -9.92
C VAL A 91 -15.50 5.85 -11.36
N PHE A 92 -14.37 5.69 -12.04
CA PHE A 92 -14.24 6.08 -13.45
C PHE A 92 -14.78 4.98 -14.37
N VAL A 93 -15.76 5.33 -15.19
CA VAL A 93 -16.29 4.46 -16.25
C VAL A 93 -15.74 4.94 -17.59
N PRO A 94 -14.84 4.17 -18.25
CA PRO A 94 -14.26 4.56 -19.52
C PRO A 94 -15.31 4.69 -20.64
N PRO A 95 -15.12 5.57 -21.63
CA PRO A 95 -16.01 5.68 -22.79
C PRO A 95 -16.22 4.33 -23.49
N GLY A 96 -17.48 4.04 -23.82
CA GLY A 96 -17.86 2.77 -24.45
C GLY A 96 -18.07 1.59 -23.49
N HIS A 97 -17.93 1.84 -22.18
CA HIS A 97 -18.23 0.88 -21.12
C HIS A 97 -19.39 1.39 -20.23
N ASP A 98 -19.96 0.50 -19.47
CA ASP A 98 -20.87 0.81 -18.36
C ASP A 98 -20.44 0.06 -17.09
N LEU A 99 -20.89 0.52 -15.94
CA LEU A 99 -20.47 -0.03 -14.66
C LEU A 99 -20.79 -1.53 -14.52
N ALA A 100 -21.95 -1.95 -15.02
CA ALA A 100 -22.37 -3.35 -14.95
C ALA A 100 -21.43 -4.26 -15.77
N GLY A 101 -21.09 -3.84 -16.99
CA GLY A 101 -20.11 -4.56 -17.84
C GLY A 101 -18.70 -4.57 -17.25
N LEU A 102 -18.28 -3.48 -16.57
CA LEU A 102 -17.02 -3.45 -15.86
C LEU A 102 -17.00 -4.47 -14.70
N MET A 103 -18.10 -4.61 -13.96
CA MET A 103 -18.22 -5.57 -12.87
C MET A 103 -18.39 -7.01 -13.37
N GLU A 104 -19.08 -7.24 -14.50
CA GLU A 104 -19.24 -8.57 -15.09
C GLU A 104 -17.90 -9.16 -15.57
N LYS A 105 -17.00 -8.30 -16.04
CA LYS A 105 -15.65 -8.66 -16.49
C LYS A 105 -14.60 -7.94 -15.64
N PRO A 106 -14.39 -8.37 -14.40
CA PRO A 106 -13.64 -7.62 -13.39
C PRO A 106 -12.12 -7.54 -13.67
N PHE A 107 -11.56 -8.34 -14.55
CA PHE A 107 -10.14 -8.26 -14.89
C PHE A 107 -9.93 -7.28 -16.04
N HIS A 108 -9.59 -6.03 -15.71
CA HIS A 108 -9.37 -4.96 -16.66
C HIS A 108 -7.92 -4.94 -17.12
N ILE A 109 -7.69 -5.16 -18.40
CA ILE A 109 -6.38 -5.22 -19.04
C ILE A 109 -6.08 -3.84 -19.62
N TYR A 110 -5.05 -3.17 -19.11
CA TYR A 110 -4.53 -1.90 -19.64
C TYR A 110 -3.26 -2.11 -20.45
N ASP A 111 -2.51 -3.19 -20.16
CA ASP A 111 -1.29 -3.58 -20.87
C ASP A 111 -1.24 -5.10 -21.03
N GLU A 112 -0.60 -5.58 -22.10
CA GLU A 112 -0.50 -7.02 -22.40
C GLU A 112 0.24 -7.81 -21.30
N GLU A 113 1.12 -7.15 -20.51
CA GLU A 113 1.77 -7.76 -19.35
C GLU A 113 0.76 -8.31 -18.32
N PHE A 114 -0.44 -7.74 -18.25
CA PHE A 114 -1.47 -8.19 -17.30
C PHE A 114 -2.01 -9.59 -17.61
N TYR A 115 -1.88 -10.11 -18.83
CA TYR A 115 -2.20 -11.51 -19.13
C TYR A 115 -1.34 -12.49 -18.32
N ASP A 116 -0.08 -12.13 -18.04
CA ASP A 116 0.81 -12.91 -17.19
C ASP A 116 0.37 -12.92 -15.72
N VAL A 117 -0.38 -11.90 -15.30
CA VAL A 117 -0.95 -11.81 -13.95
C VAL A 117 -2.17 -12.69 -13.81
N ILE A 118 -3.12 -12.55 -14.74
CA ILE A 118 -4.41 -13.22 -14.64
C ILE A 118 -4.40 -14.65 -15.17
N GLY A 119 -3.54 -14.97 -16.14
CA GLY A 119 -3.49 -16.25 -16.82
C GLY A 119 -4.67 -16.48 -17.77
N HIS A 120 -4.90 -17.75 -18.14
CA HIS A 120 -5.90 -18.08 -19.17
C HIS A 120 -7.33 -18.15 -18.62
N ASN A 121 -7.51 -18.52 -17.36
CA ASN A 121 -8.83 -18.75 -16.75
C ASN A 121 -8.94 -18.04 -15.40
N PRO A 122 -8.82 -16.72 -15.34
CA PRO A 122 -9.01 -16.00 -14.10
C PRO A 122 -10.46 -16.10 -13.66
N SER A 123 -10.68 -16.09 -12.35
CA SER A 123 -12.02 -15.99 -11.78
C SER A 123 -12.03 -15.11 -10.54
N LEU A 124 -13.12 -14.39 -10.35
CA LEU A 124 -13.41 -13.64 -9.14
C LEU A 124 -14.74 -14.12 -8.57
N THR A 125 -14.74 -14.50 -7.30
CA THR A 125 -15.91 -15.06 -6.63
C THR A 125 -16.14 -14.35 -5.30
N LEU A 126 -17.34 -13.85 -5.04
CA LEU A 126 -17.76 -13.38 -3.72
C LEU A 126 -17.96 -14.62 -2.82
N ILE A 127 -17.14 -14.74 -1.77
CA ILE A 127 -17.12 -15.92 -0.89
C ILE A 127 -17.74 -15.69 0.48
N ALA A 128 -17.82 -14.44 0.94
CA ALA A 128 -18.56 -14.06 2.14
C ALA A 128 -19.02 -12.62 2.05
N GLN A 129 -20.08 -12.28 2.77
CA GLN A 129 -20.60 -10.92 2.84
C GLN A 129 -21.19 -10.62 4.21
N SER A 130 -21.12 -9.37 4.60
CA SER A 130 -21.81 -8.76 5.74
C SER A 130 -22.91 -7.84 5.23
N VAL A 131 -23.97 -7.66 6.00
CA VAL A 131 -25.09 -6.79 5.58
C VAL A 131 -24.76 -5.31 5.79
N THR A 132 -24.09 -4.99 6.91
CA THR A 132 -23.87 -3.58 7.33
C THR A 132 -22.47 -3.32 7.85
N ASP A 133 -21.87 -4.31 8.52
CA ASP A 133 -20.57 -4.10 9.16
C ASP A 133 -19.41 -4.36 8.20
N PRO A 134 -18.42 -3.46 8.10
CA PRO A 134 -17.19 -3.69 7.34
C PRO A 134 -16.29 -4.71 8.06
N LEU A 135 -16.65 -5.99 7.94
CA LEU A 135 -15.98 -7.12 8.60
C LEU A 135 -14.69 -7.56 7.90
N PHE A 136 -14.50 -7.15 6.64
CA PHE A 136 -13.39 -7.59 5.78
C PHE A 136 -12.56 -6.38 5.37
N HIS A 137 -11.55 -6.05 6.18
CA HIS A 137 -10.83 -4.80 5.99
C HIS A 137 -9.32 -5.00 5.84
N GLU A 138 -8.63 -5.45 6.88
CA GLU A 138 -7.16 -5.41 6.96
C GLU A 138 -6.53 -6.76 7.35
N ALA A 139 -5.17 -6.79 7.46
CA ALA A 139 -4.37 -7.93 7.92
C ALA A 139 -4.67 -9.24 7.19
N VAL A 140 -4.81 -9.21 5.86
CA VAL A 140 -5.04 -10.46 5.11
C VAL A 140 -3.78 -11.30 5.10
N VAL A 141 -3.76 -12.39 5.89
CA VAL A 141 -2.61 -13.27 6.05
C VAL A 141 -3.01 -14.72 5.81
N TRP A 142 -2.49 -15.32 4.76
CA TRP A 142 -2.57 -16.76 4.57
C TRP A 142 -1.53 -17.46 5.45
N TYR A 143 -1.98 -18.37 6.32
CA TYR A 143 -1.13 -19.22 7.14
C TYR A 143 -1.08 -20.65 6.56
N PRO A 144 -0.04 -20.99 5.79
CA PRO A 144 0.03 -22.25 5.05
C PRO A 144 -0.10 -23.51 5.91
N PRO A 145 0.46 -23.59 7.16
CA PRO A 145 0.41 -24.84 7.94
C PRO A 145 -1.00 -25.33 8.31
N THR A 146 -1.99 -24.44 8.37
CA THR A 146 -3.39 -24.80 8.60
C THR A 146 -4.28 -24.53 7.39
N ASN A 147 -3.71 -23.93 6.32
CA ASN A 147 -4.41 -23.50 5.13
C ASN A 147 -5.61 -22.59 5.44
N GLU A 148 -5.40 -21.65 6.36
CA GLU A 148 -6.38 -20.65 6.79
C GLU A 148 -5.91 -19.25 6.37
N VAL A 149 -6.86 -18.36 6.12
CA VAL A 149 -6.62 -16.94 5.88
C VAL A 149 -7.20 -16.15 7.03
N PHE A 150 -6.35 -15.39 7.71
CA PHE A 150 -6.73 -14.45 8.77
C PHE A 150 -6.90 -13.06 8.19
N PHE A 151 -7.81 -12.28 8.76
CA PHE A 151 -8.04 -10.88 8.43
C PHE A 151 -8.73 -10.19 9.60
N VAL A 152 -8.80 -8.87 9.55
CA VAL A 152 -9.40 -8.07 10.63
C VAL A 152 -10.51 -7.16 10.09
N GLN A 153 -11.41 -6.82 10.99
CA GLN A 153 -12.52 -5.91 10.80
C GLN A 153 -12.02 -4.46 10.79
N ASN A 154 -12.70 -3.60 10.05
CA ASN A 154 -12.48 -2.15 10.12
C ASN A 154 -12.76 -1.63 11.55
N ALA A 155 -11.80 -0.90 12.12
CA ALA A 155 -11.95 -0.30 13.44
C ALA A 155 -13.10 0.73 13.51
N GLY A 156 -13.55 1.27 12.38
CA GLY A 156 -14.73 2.12 12.27
C GLY A 156 -16.07 1.36 12.32
N ALA A 157 -16.06 0.01 12.25
CA ALA A 157 -17.29 -0.78 12.23
C ALA A 157 -18.10 -0.65 13.53
N PRO A 158 -19.45 -0.61 13.47
CA PRO A 158 -20.29 -0.62 14.66
C PRO A 158 -20.02 -1.80 15.60
N ALA A 159 -19.75 -2.99 15.05
CA ALA A 159 -19.41 -4.18 15.82
C ALA A 159 -18.09 -4.07 16.60
N ALA A 160 -17.18 -3.17 16.21
CA ALA A 160 -15.97 -2.87 16.98
C ALA A 160 -16.25 -2.07 18.25
N GLY A 161 -17.44 -1.52 18.41
CA GLY A 161 -17.83 -0.63 19.51
C GLY A 161 -17.57 0.83 19.17
N THR A 162 -17.57 1.70 20.18
CA THR A 162 -17.42 3.15 20.02
C THR A 162 -16.44 3.76 20.99
N GLY A 163 -15.81 4.86 20.56
CA GLY A 163 -14.91 5.64 21.40
C GLY A 163 -13.72 4.81 21.92
N LEU A 164 -13.27 5.12 23.11
CA LEU A 164 -12.07 4.51 23.71
C LEU A 164 -12.24 3.04 24.14
N ASN A 165 -13.43 2.46 24.02
CA ASN A 165 -13.71 1.08 24.42
C ASN A 165 -13.91 0.14 23.22
N LYS A 166 -13.75 0.62 22.00
CA LYS A 166 -13.88 -0.23 20.82
C LYS A 166 -12.62 -1.04 20.56
N SER A 167 -12.78 -2.19 19.93
CA SER A 167 -11.68 -2.96 19.37
C SER A 167 -12.15 -3.75 18.15
N ALA A 168 -11.42 -3.63 17.05
CA ALA A 168 -11.58 -4.49 15.90
C ALA A 168 -11.33 -5.95 16.28
N ILE A 169 -11.94 -6.87 15.56
CA ILE A 169 -11.82 -8.31 15.78
C ILE A 169 -10.99 -8.99 14.69
N ILE A 170 -10.26 -10.03 15.10
CA ILE A 170 -9.58 -10.93 14.18
C ILE A 170 -10.55 -12.02 13.74
N GLN A 171 -10.55 -12.33 12.47
CA GLN A 171 -11.38 -13.37 11.87
C GLN A 171 -10.53 -14.29 10.99
N LYS A 172 -11.06 -15.43 10.62
CA LYS A 172 -10.43 -16.36 9.67
C LYS A 172 -11.44 -17.15 8.87
N ILE A 173 -10.97 -17.64 7.72
CA ILE A 173 -11.66 -18.61 6.86
C ILE A 173 -10.74 -19.78 6.55
N SER A 174 -11.31 -20.90 6.14
CA SER A 174 -10.59 -22.00 5.50
C SER A 174 -10.40 -21.71 4.01
N LEU A 175 -9.13 -21.75 3.53
CA LEU A 175 -8.86 -21.59 2.10
C LEU A 175 -9.41 -22.78 1.29
N ALA A 176 -9.47 -23.98 1.88
CA ALA A 176 -10.08 -25.13 1.23
C ALA A 176 -11.59 -24.96 1.00
N GLU A 177 -12.31 -24.28 1.94
CA GLU A 177 -13.71 -23.92 1.72
C GLU A 177 -13.85 -22.87 0.61
N ALA A 178 -12.96 -21.88 0.56
CA ALA A 178 -12.94 -20.87 -0.50
C ALA A 178 -12.71 -21.52 -1.87
N ASP A 179 -11.76 -22.44 -1.99
CA ASP A 179 -11.53 -23.23 -3.21
C ASP A 179 -12.77 -24.04 -3.62
N ALA A 180 -13.43 -24.68 -2.67
CA ALA A 180 -14.66 -25.44 -2.93
C ALA A 180 -15.82 -24.59 -3.41
N VAL A 181 -15.93 -23.36 -2.92
CA VAL A 181 -16.96 -22.38 -3.37
C VAL A 181 -16.72 -21.96 -4.81
N THR A 182 -15.48 -21.69 -5.21
CA THR A 182 -15.14 -21.22 -6.58
C THR A 182 -15.50 -22.23 -7.67
N THR A 183 -15.66 -23.51 -7.34
CA THR A 183 -16.08 -24.56 -8.29
C THR A 183 -17.59 -24.60 -8.54
N LYS A 184 -18.38 -23.89 -7.75
CA LYS A 184 -19.84 -23.83 -7.87
C LYS A 184 -20.26 -22.66 -8.74
N ARG A 185 -21.13 -22.91 -9.70
CA ARG A 185 -21.69 -21.85 -10.53
C ARG A 185 -22.53 -20.89 -9.67
N ASN A 186 -22.28 -19.59 -9.77
CA ASN A 186 -22.95 -18.52 -9.01
C ASN A 186 -22.84 -18.67 -7.48
N ALA A 187 -21.72 -19.19 -6.98
CA ALA A 187 -21.48 -19.30 -5.55
C ALA A 187 -21.19 -17.92 -4.95
N THR A 188 -21.92 -17.55 -3.89
CA THR A 188 -21.71 -16.32 -3.12
C THR A 188 -21.98 -16.56 -1.64
N GLY A 189 -21.18 -15.90 -0.75
CA GLY A 189 -21.46 -15.86 0.70
C GLY A 189 -21.54 -17.23 1.40
N GLN A 190 -20.77 -18.21 0.94
CA GLN A 190 -20.90 -19.61 1.42
C GLN A 190 -19.77 -20.08 2.31
N VAL A 191 -18.68 -19.30 2.42
CA VAL A 191 -17.56 -19.65 3.30
C VAL A 191 -17.88 -19.24 4.73
N LYS A 192 -17.58 -20.13 5.67
CA LYS A 192 -17.80 -19.82 7.08
C LYS A 192 -16.69 -18.92 7.62
N VAL A 193 -17.09 -17.78 8.15
CA VAL A 193 -16.19 -16.82 8.83
C VAL A 193 -16.18 -17.15 10.33
N HIS A 194 -14.99 -17.30 10.91
CA HIS A 194 -14.79 -17.60 12.32
C HIS A 194 -14.11 -16.44 13.02
N VAL A 195 -14.63 -16.03 14.17
CA VAL A 195 -13.98 -15.07 15.06
C VAL A 195 -12.83 -15.76 15.78
N VAL A 196 -11.70 -15.06 15.88
CA VAL A 196 -10.49 -15.50 16.58
C VAL A 196 -10.35 -14.71 17.88
N ASN A 197 -10.51 -15.39 19.01
CA ASN A 197 -10.39 -14.78 20.33
C ASN A 197 -8.95 -14.89 20.85
N SER A 198 -8.10 -13.92 20.51
CA SER A 198 -6.71 -13.87 20.97
C SER A 198 -6.62 -13.66 22.48
N ASN A 199 -5.59 -14.24 23.12
CA ASN A 199 -5.43 -14.21 24.58
C ASN A 199 -3.97 -13.92 24.99
N PRO A 200 -3.64 -12.77 25.60
CA PRO A 200 -4.48 -11.56 25.72
C PRO A 200 -5.01 -11.03 24.38
N MET A 201 -6.11 -10.29 24.43
CA MET A 201 -6.73 -9.71 23.24
C MET A 201 -5.81 -8.70 22.55
N VAL A 202 -5.61 -8.84 21.24
CA VAL A 202 -4.97 -7.81 20.41
C VAL A 202 -5.93 -6.64 20.25
N LEU A 203 -5.49 -5.43 20.59
CA LEU A 203 -6.35 -4.25 20.63
C LEU A 203 -6.28 -3.46 19.33
N ASN A 204 -7.39 -3.38 18.63
CA ASN A 204 -7.48 -2.77 17.31
C ASN A 204 -6.36 -3.27 16.37
N PRO A 205 -6.30 -4.58 16.07
CA PRO A 205 -5.39 -5.08 15.07
C PRO A 205 -5.70 -4.42 13.73
N ASN A 206 -4.65 -4.04 12.99
CA ASN A 206 -4.73 -3.49 11.64
C ASN A 206 -3.89 -4.36 10.70
N GLY A 207 -2.64 -4.05 10.40
CA GLY A 207 -1.80 -4.87 9.55
C GLY A 207 -1.41 -6.23 10.14
N GLY A 208 -1.07 -7.19 9.30
CA GLY A 208 -0.66 -8.53 9.76
C GLY A 208 0.24 -9.26 8.75
N ILE A 209 1.17 -10.05 9.28
CA ILE A 209 2.09 -10.87 8.47
C ILE A 209 2.40 -12.20 9.15
N ASN A 210 2.90 -13.16 8.37
CA ASN A 210 3.57 -14.34 8.92
C ASN A 210 4.94 -13.95 9.48
N TYR A 211 5.26 -14.38 10.69
CA TYR A 211 6.54 -14.12 11.33
C TYR A 211 6.92 -15.25 12.29
N ARG A 212 8.01 -15.98 11.98
CA ARG A 212 8.59 -17.03 12.83
C ARG A 212 7.59 -18.10 13.28
N GLY A 213 6.76 -18.58 12.37
CA GLY A 213 5.76 -19.61 12.65
C GLY A 213 4.52 -19.12 13.39
N GLN A 214 4.40 -17.80 13.57
CA GLN A 214 3.26 -17.13 14.20
C GLN A 214 2.71 -16.06 13.26
N LEU A 215 1.62 -15.42 13.67
CA LEU A 215 1.13 -14.19 13.06
C LEU A 215 1.64 -13.00 13.87
N LEU A 216 2.13 -11.98 13.21
CA LEU A 216 2.50 -10.70 13.80
C LEU A 216 1.48 -9.66 13.35
N PHE A 217 0.86 -8.97 14.31
CA PHE A 217 -0.09 -7.89 14.08
C PHE A 217 0.50 -6.54 14.46
N ALA A 218 0.25 -5.52 13.65
CA ALA A 218 0.30 -4.13 14.05
C ALA A 218 -1.03 -3.81 14.75
N ALA A 219 -0.98 -3.55 16.04
CA ALA A 219 -2.15 -3.19 16.82
C ALA A 219 -2.13 -1.69 17.11
N GLU A 220 -3.19 -1.00 16.79
CA GLU A 220 -3.28 0.45 16.93
C GLU A 220 -3.42 0.90 18.38
N GLY A 221 -3.66 -0.05 19.32
CA GLY A 221 -3.91 0.24 20.73
C GLY A 221 -5.29 0.83 21.00
N GLN A 222 -5.49 1.42 22.19
CA GLN A 222 -6.79 1.94 22.61
C GLN A 222 -6.65 2.96 23.73
N GLY A 223 -7.24 4.13 23.56
CA GLY A 223 -7.12 5.22 24.54
C GLY A 223 -5.67 5.62 24.79
N ALA A 224 -5.42 6.32 25.90
CA ALA A 224 -4.09 6.77 26.29
C ALA A 224 -3.28 5.69 27.02
N GLU A 225 -3.96 4.76 27.68
CA GLU A 225 -3.33 3.81 28.60
C GLU A 225 -2.89 2.50 27.92
N ARG A 226 -3.41 2.21 26.74
CA ARG A 226 -3.10 1.00 25.99
C ARG A 226 -2.36 1.36 24.72
N ALA A 227 -1.04 1.28 24.79
CA ALA A 227 -0.16 1.65 23.68
C ALA A 227 -0.45 0.86 22.42
N SER A 228 -0.14 1.48 21.28
CA SER A 228 -0.02 0.79 20.01
C SER A 228 1.22 -0.10 20.02
N ASP A 229 1.12 -1.33 19.50
CA ASP A 229 2.17 -2.34 19.65
C ASP A 229 2.24 -3.33 18.47
N LEU A 230 3.38 -4.01 18.36
CA LEU A 230 3.55 -5.19 17.54
C LEU A 230 3.29 -6.43 18.41
N VAL A 231 2.32 -7.25 18.03
CA VAL A 231 1.87 -8.40 18.81
C VAL A 231 2.01 -9.69 18.04
N LEU A 232 2.77 -10.63 18.57
CA LEU A 232 2.81 -12.01 18.09
C LEU A 232 1.57 -12.76 18.59
N MET A 233 0.93 -13.54 17.73
CA MET A 233 -0.17 -14.42 18.05
C MET A 233 0.10 -15.84 17.52
N ASN A 234 -0.05 -16.82 18.38
CA ASN A 234 -0.08 -18.21 17.92
C ASN A 234 -1.35 -18.41 17.05
N PRO A 235 -1.21 -18.88 15.79
CA PRO A 235 -2.36 -19.07 14.89
C PRO A 235 -3.30 -20.22 15.27
N ARG A 236 -2.97 -20.96 16.33
CA ARG A 236 -3.76 -22.08 16.87
C ARG A 236 -4.31 -21.77 18.23
N GLU A 237 -5.49 -22.33 18.54
CA GLU A 237 -6.07 -22.19 19.88
C GLU A 237 -5.10 -22.57 20.97
N PRO A 238 -5.07 -21.83 22.09
CA PRO A 238 -6.00 -20.76 22.47
C PRO A 238 -5.58 -19.35 21.99
N TYR A 239 -4.85 -19.23 20.87
CA TYR A 239 -4.41 -17.96 20.25
C TYR A 239 -3.63 -17.06 21.20
N ASN A 240 -2.68 -17.64 21.94
CA ASN A 240 -1.84 -16.92 22.89
C ASN A 240 -1.06 -15.82 22.18
N THR A 241 -1.00 -14.65 22.83
CA THR A 241 -0.31 -13.47 22.31
C THR A 241 0.87 -13.04 23.19
N THR A 242 1.83 -12.38 22.57
CA THR A 242 2.99 -11.79 23.23
C THR A 242 3.34 -10.46 22.55
N VAL A 243 3.44 -9.39 23.35
CA VAL A 243 3.90 -8.10 22.82
C VAL A 243 5.38 -8.20 22.47
N LEU A 244 5.71 -7.86 21.23
CA LEU A 244 7.07 -7.83 20.72
C LEU A 244 7.72 -6.45 20.88
N LEU A 245 6.95 -5.38 20.62
CA LEU A 245 7.40 -4.00 20.70
C LEU A 245 6.19 -3.09 20.94
N ASN A 246 6.28 -2.12 21.89
CA ASN A 246 5.18 -1.23 22.23
C ASN A 246 5.57 0.24 22.47
N ASN A 247 6.83 0.60 22.19
CA ASN A 247 7.29 1.97 22.40
C ASN A 247 8.55 2.28 21.61
N TYR A 248 8.79 3.57 21.40
CA TYR A 248 10.02 4.13 20.86
C TYR A 248 10.72 4.98 21.95
N PHE A 249 11.70 4.41 22.64
CA PHE A 249 12.43 5.05 23.74
C PHE A 249 11.49 5.64 24.80
N GLY A 250 10.50 4.86 25.26
CA GLY A 250 9.51 5.22 26.28
C GLY A 250 8.33 6.05 25.76
N ARG A 251 8.32 6.46 24.50
CA ARG A 251 7.17 7.12 23.85
C ARG A 251 6.28 6.09 23.16
N GLN A 252 4.98 6.20 23.33
CA GLN A 252 4.01 5.36 22.62
C GLN A 252 4.06 5.66 21.11
N PHE A 253 3.92 4.63 20.29
CA PHE A 253 3.60 4.79 18.87
C PHE A 253 2.21 5.41 18.72
N ASN A 254 1.96 6.08 17.60
CA ASN A 254 0.69 6.76 17.37
C ASN A 254 -0.44 5.74 17.15
N SER A 255 -0.32 4.95 16.07
CA SER A 255 -1.35 4.00 15.64
C SER A 255 -0.75 3.10 14.57
N LEU A 256 0.03 2.07 14.98
CA LEU A 256 0.72 1.19 14.04
C LEU A 256 -0.27 0.60 13.02
N ASN A 257 0.08 0.69 11.73
CA ASN A 257 -0.85 0.36 10.68
C ASN A 257 -0.45 -0.92 9.94
N ASP A 258 0.63 -0.90 9.15
CA ASP A 258 1.05 -2.07 8.37
C ASP A 258 2.52 -2.39 8.57
N MET A 259 2.95 -3.58 8.10
CA MET A 259 4.31 -4.04 8.28
C MET A 259 4.75 -5.04 7.21
N ALA A 260 6.07 -5.13 7.04
CA ALA A 260 6.70 -6.12 6.17
C ALA A 260 7.98 -6.67 6.80
N VAL A 261 8.27 -7.94 6.54
CA VAL A 261 9.57 -8.56 6.85
C VAL A 261 10.49 -8.41 5.65
N HIS A 262 11.63 -7.82 5.85
CA HIS A 262 12.60 -7.69 4.76
C HIS A 262 13.17 -9.07 4.37
N PRO A 263 13.18 -9.45 3.08
CA PRO A 263 13.45 -10.83 2.67
C PRO A 263 14.88 -11.32 2.98
N ARG A 264 15.86 -10.41 3.13
CA ARG A 264 17.27 -10.78 3.40
C ARG A 264 17.66 -10.64 4.86
N ASN A 265 17.48 -9.43 5.48
CA ASN A 265 17.93 -9.20 6.86
C ASN A 265 16.93 -9.70 7.91
N ARG A 266 15.69 -9.98 7.51
CA ARG A 266 14.60 -10.52 8.35
C ARG A 266 14.13 -9.55 9.45
N ASP A 267 14.51 -8.29 9.38
CA ASP A 267 13.99 -7.25 10.26
C ASP A 267 12.53 -6.90 9.87
N VAL A 268 11.79 -6.45 10.86
CA VAL A 268 10.41 -6.00 10.68
C VAL A 268 10.40 -4.49 10.43
N TYR A 269 9.76 -4.07 9.35
CA TYR A 269 9.54 -2.66 9.04
C TYR A 269 8.05 -2.37 9.16
N PHE A 270 7.68 -1.26 9.80
CA PHE A 270 6.29 -0.95 10.08
C PHE A 270 6.01 0.55 10.01
N THR A 271 4.77 0.89 9.71
CA THR A 271 4.28 2.26 9.51
C THR A 271 3.52 2.74 10.74
N ASP A 272 3.66 4.03 11.08
CA ASP A 272 3.03 4.66 12.24
C ASP A 272 2.31 5.97 11.86
N PRO A 273 1.15 5.88 11.19
CA PRO A 273 0.25 7.01 10.94
C PRO A 273 -0.57 7.35 12.18
N VAL A 274 -1.70 8.06 11.98
CA VAL A 274 -2.60 8.48 13.08
C VAL A 274 -4.05 8.05 12.87
N TYR A 275 -4.28 6.90 12.24
CA TYR A 275 -5.65 6.44 11.98
C TYR A 275 -6.47 6.25 13.26
N GLY A 276 -5.86 5.78 14.35
CA GLY A 276 -6.54 5.67 15.62
C GLY A 276 -7.06 7.00 16.19
N LEU A 277 -6.35 8.12 15.95
CA LEU A 277 -6.84 9.46 16.25
C LEU A 277 -7.99 9.84 15.31
N LEU A 278 -7.82 9.64 14.00
CA LEU A 278 -8.82 9.99 13.00
C LEU A 278 -10.12 9.17 13.14
N GLN A 279 -10.06 8.02 13.80
CA GLN A 279 -11.18 7.14 14.12
C GLN A 279 -11.65 7.25 15.58
N ASP A 280 -11.17 8.25 16.33
CA ASP A 280 -11.59 8.62 17.70
C ASP A 280 -11.39 7.53 18.75
N PHE A 281 -10.32 6.74 18.67
CA PHE A 281 -9.98 5.77 19.70
C PHE A 281 -8.54 5.84 20.23
N ARG A 282 -7.72 6.74 19.67
CA ARG A 282 -6.38 7.05 20.19
C ARG A 282 -6.26 8.53 20.54
N PRO A 283 -5.38 8.90 21.47
CA PRO A 283 -5.07 10.30 21.76
C PRO A 283 -4.33 10.95 20.59
N ARG A 284 -4.12 12.27 20.70
CA ARG A 284 -3.27 13.01 19.77
C ARG A 284 -1.86 12.37 19.69
N GLU A 285 -1.29 12.40 18.50
CA GLU A 285 0.04 11.89 18.19
C GLU A 285 1.14 12.51 19.08
N ALA A 286 2.14 11.69 19.40
CA ALA A 286 3.34 12.09 20.14
C ALA A 286 4.64 11.86 19.36
N LEU A 287 4.54 11.23 18.21
CA LEU A 287 5.64 10.97 17.28
C LEU A 287 5.25 11.47 15.86
N PRO A 288 6.22 11.87 15.04
CA PRO A 288 5.94 12.12 13.61
C PRO A 288 5.42 10.86 12.92
N HIS A 289 4.70 11.03 11.79
CA HIS A 289 4.26 9.93 10.95
C HIS A 289 5.46 9.34 10.22
N GLN A 290 5.93 8.20 10.68
CA GLN A 290 7.22 7.63 10.30
C GLN A 290 7.10 6.16 9.93
N VAL A 291 8.15 5.65 9.30
CA VAL A 291 8.37 4.22 9.09
C VAL A 291 9.56 3.81 9.94
N TYR A 292 9.36 2.75 10.71
CA TYR A 292 10.36 2.21 11.61
C TYR A 292 10.87 0.86 11.12
N ARG A 293 12.08 0.52 11.54
CA ARG A 293 12.69 -0.80 11.43
C ARG A 293 12.96 -1.33 12.82
N TYR A 294 12.53 -2.52 13.09
CA TYR A 294 12.82 -3.27 14.30
C TYR A 294 13.72 -4.46 13.98
N ASN A 295 14.89 -4.51 14.63
CA ASN A 295 15.80 -5.64 14.59
C ASN A 295 15.66 -6.42 15.89
N ASP A 296 15.01 -7.58 15.84
CA ASP A 296 14.71 -8.37 17.03
C ASP A 296 15.91 -9.09 17.65
N LYS A 297 17.03 -9.22 16.90
CA LYS A 297 18.27 -9.79 17.44
C LYS A 297 18.98 -8.84 18.38
N THR A 298 18.89 -7.55 18.11
CA THR A 298 19.56 -6.49 18.88
C THR A 298 18.60 -5.68 19.74
N GLY A 299 17.28 -5.77 19.47
CA GLY A 299 16.26 -4.90 20.07
C GLY A 299 16.28 -3.47 19.51
N ALA A 300 17.10 -3.18 18.51
CA ALA A 300 17.22 -1.84 17.94
C ALA A 300 15.96 -1.45 17.17
N VAL A 301 15.45 -0.25 17.43
CA VAL A 301 14.38 0.40 16.67
C VAL A 301 14.95 1.66 16.05
N THR A 302 14.84 1.79 14.71
CA THR A 302 15.36 2.94 13.96
C THR A 302 14.28 3.49 13.03
N VAL A 303 14.27 4.81 12.82
CA VAL A 303 13.45 5.46 11.80
C VAL A 303 14.15 5.29 10.45
N VAL A 304 13.44 4.82 9.44
CA VAL A 304 13.98 4.61 8.08
C VAL A 304 13.35 5.52 7.03
N ALA A 305 12.15 6.05 7.29
CA ALA A 305 11.53 7.08 6.46
C ALA A 305 10.65 8.01 7.31
N ASP A 306 10.59 9.28 6.90
CA ASP A 306 9.77 10.33 7.49
C ASP A 306 9.19 11.26 6.41
N GLY A 307 8.49 12.33 6.82
CA GLY A 307 7.90 13.27 5.89
C GLY A 307 6.80 12.65 5.01
N LEU A 308 6.12 11.65 5.51
CA LEU A 308 4.91 11.04 4.95
C LEU A 308 3.69 11.65 5.62
N SER A 309 2.56 11.67 4.90
CA SER A 309 1.30 12.20 5.45
C SER A 309 0.57 11.15 6.29
N GLN A 310 0.29 9.99 5.71
CA GLN A 310 -0.31 8.83 6.38
C GLN A 310 0.34 7.56 5.80
N PRO A 311 1.56 7.18 6.29
CA PRO A 311 2.20 5.95 5.82
C PRO A 311 1.33 4.74 6.19
N ASN A 312 0.95 3.97 5.17
CA ASN A 312 0.02 2.85 5.24
C ASN A 312 0.73 1.56 4.80
N GLY A 313 0.23 0.86 3.79
CA GLY A 313 0.81 -0.37 3.30
C GLY A 313 2.31 -0.28 3.01
N ILE A 314 3.07 -1.29 3.40
CA ILE A 314 4.51 -1.40 3.14
C ILE A 314 4.86 -2.79 2.62
N VAL A 315 5.71 -2.85 1.57
CA VAL A 315 6.21 -4.12 1.02
C VAL A 315 7.61 -3.96 0.45
N PHE A 316 8.37 -5.04 0.41
CA PHE A 316 9.67 -5.10 -0.26
C PHE A 316 9.58 -5.79 -1.62
N SER A 317 10.40 -5.34 -2.57
CA SER A 317 10.66 -6.12 -3.79
C SER A 317 11.16 -7.53 -3.43
N PRO A 318 11.00 -8.54 -4.30
CA PRO A 318 11.44 -9.91 -4.02
C PRO A 318 12.94 -10.00 -3.67
N SER A 319 13.75 -9.12 -4.26
CA SER A 319 15.19 -9.01 -3.95
C SER A 319 15.49 -8.29 -2.63
N GLY A 320 14.53 -7.56 -2.06
CA GLY A 320 14.75 -6.65 -0.92
C GLY A 320 15.57 -5.40 -1.25
N SER A 321 15.81 -5.10 -2.52
CA SER A 321 16.54 -3.90 -2.92
C SER A 321 15.69 -2.62 -2.95
N HIS A 322 14.38 -2.77 -2.92
CA HIS A 322 13.42 -1.68 -2.89
C HIS A 322 12.36 -1.92 -1.82
N ALA A 323 11.92 -0.84 -1.20
CA ALA A 323 10.71 -0.78 -0.39
C ALA A 323 9.66 0.09 -1.10
N TYR A 324 8.41 -0.31 -1.02
CA TYR A 324 7.27 0.46 -1.49
C TYR A 324 6.40 0.82 -0.29
N ILE A 325 5.99 2.08 -0.19
CA ILE A 325 5.18 2.59 0.91
C ILE A 325 4.00 3.35 0.31
N ALA A 326 2.79 2.95 0.65
CA ALA A 326 1.58 3.70 0.39
C ALA A 326 1.51 4.90 1.34
N ASP A 327 1.27 6.09 0.81
CA ASP A 327 0.93 7.29 1.58
C ASP A 327 -0.52 7.66 1.28
N SER A 328 -1.39 7.35 2.20
CA SER A 328 -2.84 7.48 2.09
C SER A 328 -3.34 8.81 2.67
N GLY A 329 -2.49 9.84 2.66
CA GLY A 329 -2.73 11.14 3.29
C GLY A 329 -4.03 11.83 2.87
N ALA A 330 -4.55 11.54 1.67
CA ALA A 330 -5.82 12.08 1.23
C ALA A 330 -7.01 11.58 2.07
N GLN A 331 -6.94 10.41 2.68
CA GLN A 331 -7.98 9.86 3.56
C GLN A 331 -7.82 10.39 4.98
N GLN A 332 -8.81 11.13 5.45
CA GLN A 332 -8.86 11.69 6.79
C GLN A 332 -9.98 11.08 7.65
N VAL A 333 -10.46 9.91 7.27
CA VAL A 333 -11.54 9.13 7.92
C VAL A 333 -12.76 10.00 8.24
N PHE A 334 -13.08 10.28 9.51
CA PHE A 334 -14.24 11.09 9.90
C PHE A 334 -14.14 12.57 9.47
N TRP A 335 -12.96 13.02 9.08
CA TRP A 335 -12.71 14.38 8.59
C TRP A 335 -12.84 14.50 7.06
N GLY A 336 -13.17 13.38 6.40
CA GLY A 336 -13.43 13.30 4.97
C GLY A 336 -12.18 13.09 4.11
N ILE A 337 -12.20 13.63 2.90
CA ILE A 337 -11.12 13.52 1.92
C ILE A 337 -10.46 14.88 1.70
N ASN A 338 -9.14 14.89 1.76
CA ASN A 338 -8.32 16.03 1.35
C ASN A 338 -7.49 15.66 0.11
N ALA A 339 -8.03 15.92 -1.07
CA ALA A 339 -7.40 15.58 -2.35
C ALA A 339 -6.08 16.33 -2.63
N THR A 340 -5.67 17.30 -1.76
CA THR A 340 -4.36 17.97 -1.87
C THR A 340 -3.25 17.21 -1.15
N ASN A 341 -3.61 16.21 -0.34
CA ASN A 341 -2.69 15.31 0.32
C ASN A 341 -2.37 14.10 -0.57
N PRO A 342 -1.30 13.34 -0.26
CA PRO A 342 -0.92 12.17 -1.03
C PRO A 342 -2.01 11.08 -1.12
N ALA A 343 -2.13 10.50 -2.31
CA ALA A 343 -2.72 9.20 -2.59
C ALA A 343 -1.69 8.42 -3.43
N THR A 344 -0.47 8.29 -2.91
CA THR A 344 0.75 8.02 -3.68
C THR A 344 1.47 6.80 -3.11
N ILE A 345 2.00 5.98 -4.00
CA ILE A 345 2.95 4.93 -3.60
C ILE A 345 4.35 5.46 -3.88
N TYR A 346 5.18 5.47 -2.84
CA TYR A 346 6.60 5.83 -2.94
C TYR A 346 7.48 4.58 -2.99
N ARG A 347 8.53 4.63 -3.80
CA ARG A 347 9.59 3.63 -3.83
C ARG A 347 10.85 4.20 -3.20
N TYR A 348 11.51 3.40 -2.38
CA TYR A 348 12.82 3.70 -1.79
C TYR A 348 13.85 2.65 -2.22
N ASN A 349 15.11 3.06 -2.36
CA ASN A 349 16.22 2.12 -2.39
C ASN A 349 16.49 1.64 -0.96
N VAL A 350 16.78 0.34 -0.81
CA VAL A 350 17.13 -0.28 0.47
C VAL A 350 18.58 -0.74 0.42
N ALA A 351 19.41 -0.15 1.28
CA ALA A 351 20.81 -0.50 1.41
C ALA A 351 21.00 -1.82 2.16
N GLU A 352 22.21 -2.39 2.15
CA GLU A 352 22.51 -3.64 2.86
C GLU A 352 22.34 -3.54 4.37
N ASP A 353 22.61 -2.36 4.94
CA ASP A 353 22.40 -2.06 6.36
C ASP A 353 20.91 -1.84 6.71
N GLY A 354 20.02 -1.89 5.73
CA GLY A 354 18.57 -1.75 5.88
C GLY A 354 18.06 -0.32 5.92
N THR A 355 18.92 0.68 5.63
CA THR A 355 18.50 2.08 5.53
C THR A 355 17.82 2.36 4.20
N PHE A 356 16.87 3.33 4.21
CA PHE A 356 16.14 3.77 3.02
C PHE A 356 16.76 5.05 2.45
N SER A 357 16.75 5.15 1.14
CA SER A 357 17.25 6.33 0.42
C SER A 357 16.50 6.53 -0.90
N ASN A 358 16.71 7.67 -1.55
CA ASN A 358 16.23 7.96 -2.89
C ASN A 358 14.71 7.74 -3.05
N ARG A 359 13.89 8.40 -2.18
CA ARG A 359 12.43 8.39 -2.31
C ARG A 359 12.00 8.89 -3.68
N GLN A 360 11.24 8.08 -4.38
CA GLN A 360 10.67 8.38 -5.68
C GLN A 360 9.18 8.13 -5.68
N THR A 361 8.39 8.97 -6.35
CA THR A 361 7.00 8.66 -6.69
C THR A 361 7.01 7.46 -7.63
N PHE A 362 6.33 6.39 -7.24
CA PHE A 362 6.22 5.17 -8.05
C PHE A 362 4.89 5.10 -8.78
N ALA A 363 3.78 5.30 -8.07
CA ALA A 363 2.44 5.28 -8.63
C ALA A 363 1.51 6.22 -7.85
N TYR A 364 0.38 6.55 -8.46
CA TYR A 364 -0.70 7.34 -7.85
C TYR A 364 -2.01 6.58 -8.00
N ALA A 365 -2.81 6.46 -6.93
CA ALA A 365 -4.13 5.88 -7.00
C ALA A 365 -5.08 6.87 -7.70
N HIS A 366 -5.69 6.44 -8.79
CA HIS A 366 -6.66 7.27 -9.52
C HIS A 366 -8.10 7.05 -9.05
N SER A 367 -8.33 6.13 -8.13
CA SER A 367 -9.59 5.92 -7.41
C SER A 367 -9.28 5.61 -5.95
N GLY A 368 -9.82 6.40 -5.04
CA GLY A 368 -9.53 6.29 -3.61
C GLY A 368 -8.06 6.58 -3.27
N ILE A 369 -7.55 5.88 -2.29
CA ILE A 369 -6.15 5.95 -1.84
C ILE A 369 -5.50 4.57 -2.02
N PRO A 370 -4.17 4.48 -2.16
CA PRO A 370 -3.49 3.20 -2.03
C PRO A 370 -3.45 2.82 -0.53
N ASP A 371 -3.91 1.62 -0.21
CA ASP A 371 -3.98 1.11 1.15
C ASP A 371 -2.99 -0.05 1.33
N GLY A 372 -3.40 -1.29 1.57
CA GLY A 372 -2.51 -2.42 1.60
C GLY A 372 -1.78 -2.65 0.26
N VAL A 373 -0.49 -2.99 0.31
CA VAL A 373 0.33 -3.21 -0.89
C VAL A 373 1.09 -4.54 -0.82
N HIS A 374 1.14 -5.25 -1.95
CA HIS A 374 1.86 -6.52 -2.10
C HIS A 374 2.64 -6.58 -3.40
N VAL A 375 3.60 -7.51 -3.49
CA VAL A 375 4.35 -7.77 -4.72
C VAL A 375 4.25 -9.23 -5.12
N ASP A 376 4.27 -9.50 -6.42
CA ASP A 376 4.40 -10.87 -6.92
C ASP A 376 5.88 -11.28 -7.09
N THR A 377 6.10 -12.54 -7.43
CA THR A 377 7.45 -13.08 -7.65
C THR A 377 8.20 -12.43 -8.81
N LYS A 378 7.51 -11.72 -9.71
CA LYS A 378 8.11 -10.94 -10.81
C LYS A 378 8.38 -9.47 -10.41
N GLY A 379 7.98 -9.05 -9.20
CA GLY A 379 8.21 -7.71 -8.67
C GLY A 379 7.16 -6.68 -9.11
N ARG A 380 6.03 -7.10 -9.69
CA ARG A 380 4.90 -6.22 -9.98
C ARG A 380 4.20 -5.87 -8.68
N LEU A 381 3.81 -4.60 -8.55
CA LEU A 381 3.17 -4.09 -7.36
C LEU A 381 1.65 -4.15 -7.49
N TYR A 382 1.00 -4.58 -6.43
CA TYR A 382 -0.45 -4.61 -6.26
C TYR A 382 -0.82 -3.66 -5.13
N ALA A 383 -1.89 -2.88 -5.30
CA ALA A 383 -2.39 -1.96 -4.27
C ALA A 383 -3.91 -2.05 -4.16
N GLY A 384 -4.41 -2.16 -2.94
CA GLY A 384 -5.82 -1.94 -2.64
C GLY A 384 -6.17 -0.47 -2.85
N CYS A 385 -7.25 -0.19 -3.56
CA CYS A 385 -7.64 1.15 -3.96
C CYS A 385 -9.17 1.31 -3.89
N GLY A 386 -9.68 2.48 -4.28
CA GLY A 386 -11.10 2.84 -4.15
C GLY A 386 -12.07 2.04 -5.03
N ASP A 387 -11.59 1.34 -6.05
CA ASP A 387 -12.43 0.57 -6.98
C ASP A 387 -11.97 -0.89 -7.17
N GLY A 388 -11.07 -1.37 -6.31
CA GLY A 388 -10.52 -2.72 -6.36
C GLY A 388 -8.99 -2.76 -6.23
N VAL A 389 -8.35 -3.82 -6.74
CA VAL A 389 -6.90 -4.00 -6.69
C VAL A 389 -6.26 -3.47 -7.98
N HIS A 390 -5.38 -2.48 -7.87
CA HIS A 390 -4.59 -1.95 -8.96
C HIS A 390 -3.28 -2.71 -9.10
N VAL A 391 -2.87 -3.04 -10.32
CA VAL A 391 -1.63 -3.77 -10.59
C VAL A 391 -0.71 -2.93 -11.44
N PHE A 392 0.50 -2.70 -10.93
CA PHE A 392 1.52 -1.88 -11.58
C PHE A 392 2.71 -2.74 -12.01
N SER A 393 3.26 -2.43 -13.18
CA SER A 393 4.55 -2.99 -13.63
C SER A 393 5.68 -2.60 -12.67
N THR A 394 6.85 -3.19 -12.83
CA THR A 394 8.06 -2.83 -12.05
C THR A 394 8.51 -1.38 -12.24
N SER A 395 8.00 -0.69 -13.26
CA SER A 395 8.25 0.74 -13.52
C SER A 395 7.18 1.69 -12.98
N GLY A 396 6.09 1.17 -12.38
CA GLY A 396 4.99 1.99 -11.85
C GLY A 396 3.89 2.29 -12.87
N THR A 397 3.90 1.68 -14.04
CA THR A 397 2.80 1.79 -15.01
C THR A 397 1.63 0.90 -14.61
N LEU A 398 0.41 1.42 -14.60
CA LEU A 398 -0.79 0.62 -14.40
C LEU A 398 -0.94 -0.36 -15.57
N ILE A 399 -0.87 -1.67 -15.29
CA ILE A 399 -1.02 -2.72 -16.31
C ILE A 399 -2.39 -3.39 -16.27
N GLY A 400 -3.06 -3.36 -15.12
CA GLY A 400 -4.40 -3.93 -15.00
C GLY A 400 -5.04 -3.66 -13.65
N LYS A 401 -6.30 -4.11 -13.52
CA LYS A 401 -7.06 -4.06 -12.27
C LYS A 401 -7.83 -5.37 -12.07
N ILE A 402 -8.01 -5.73 -10.81
CA ILE A 402 -9.13 -6.57 -10.37
C ILE A 402 -10.19 -5.59 -9.86
N PHE A 403 -11.15 -5.29 -10.72
CA PHE A 403 -12.15 -4.25 -10.48
C PHE A 403 -13.32 -4.81 -9.68
N LEU A 404 -13.64 -4.18 -8.57
CA LEU A 404 -14.76 -4.54 -7.69
C LEU A 404 -15.89 -3.51 -7.74
N GLY A 405 -15.59 -2.28 -8.18
CA GLY A 405 -16.50 -1.14 -8.11
C GLY A 405 -16.67 -0.61 -6.68
N GLU A 406 -15.88 -1.12 -5.74
CA GLU A 406 -15.89 -0.75 -4.32
C GLU A 406 -14.47 -0.76 -3.74
N THR A 407 -14.29 -0.11 -2.58
CA THR A 407 -13.00 0.03 -1.93
C THR A 407 -12.45 -1.32 -1.47
N THR A 408 -11.17 -1.54 -1.75
CA THR A 408 -10.37 -2.63 -1.23
C THR A 408 -9.29 -2.04 -0.34
N ALA A 409 -9.36 -2.30 0.98
CA ALA A 409 -8.33 -1.86 1.91
C ALA A 409 -7.12 -2.80 1.86
N ASN A 410 -7.33 -4.10 2.01
CA ASN A 410 -6.25 -5.07 2.00
C ASN A 410 -6.62 -6.36 1.25
N PHE A 411 -5.62 -7.07 0.78
CA PHE A 411 -5.73 -8.35 0.08
C PHE A 411 -4.41 -9.09 0.25
N ASN A 412 -4.37 -10.40 -0.01
CA ASN A 412 -3.08 -11.10 -0.08
C ASN A 412 -3.19 -12.35 -0.95
N PHE A 413 -2.04 -12.77 -1.48
CA PHE A 413 -1.92 -14.06 -2.14
C PHE A 413 -2.12 -15.19 -1.15
N ALA A 414 -2.87 -16.22 -1.53
CA ALA A 414 -3.19 -17.35 -0.69
C ALA A 414 -3.22 -18.64 -1.51
N GLY A 415 -2.41 -19.62 -1.12
CA GLY A 415 -2.25 -20.86 -1.88
C GLY A 415 -1.62 -20.65 -3.26
N ASP A 416 -1.78 -21.63 -4.14
CA ASP A 416 -1.27 -21.57 -5.51
C ASP A 416 -2.24 -20.83 -6.42
N GLY A 417 -1.87 -19.60 -6.81
CA GLY A 417 -2.67 -18.77 -7.72
C GLY A 417 -3.98 -18.25 -7.13
N GLY A 418 -4.11 -18.22 -5.81
CA GLY A 418 -5.23 -17.61 -5.12
C GLY A 418 -4.90 -16.21 -4.58
N MET A 419 -5.92 -15.37 -4.45
CA MET A 419 -5.87 -14.07 -3.78
C MET A 419 -7.15 -13.85 -3.01
N VAL A 420 -7.06 -13.61 -1.71
CA VAL A 420 -8.20 -13.20 -0.88
C VAL A 420 -8.21 -11.68 -0.80
N ILE A 421 -9.37 -11.07 -1.06
CA ILE A 421 -9.53 -9.61 -1.17
C ILE A 421 -10.60 -9.16 -0.20
N CYS A 422 -10.23 -8.28 0.73
CA CYS A 422 -11.12 -7.62 1.66
C CYS A 422 -11.66 -6.31 1.06
N ALA A 423 -12.97 -6.22 0.91
CA ALA A 423 -13.69 -5.08 0.39
C ALA A 423 -14.82 -4.69 1.34
N GLU A 424 -14.44 -4.29 2.56
CA GLU A 424 -15.30 -3.80 3.64
C GLU A 424 -16.42 -4.79 4.03
N THR A 425 -17.53 -4.79 3.32
CA THR A 425 -18.66 -5.69 3.56
C THR A 425 -18.61 -6.98 2.73
N HIS A 426 -17.68 -7.09 1.81
CA HIS A 426 -17.52 -8.22 0.92
C HIS A 426 -16.13 -8.86 1.03
N LEU A 427 -16.08 -10.18 0.96
CA LEU A 427 -14.84 -10.95 0.88
C LEU A 427 -14.81 -11.70 -0.43
N PHE A 428 -13.84 -11.39 -1.27
CA PHE A 428 -13.67 -12.04 -2.57
C PHE A 428 -12.49 -13.01 -2.57
N TYR A 429 -12.58 -13.99 -3.44
CA TYR A 429 -11.49 -14.87 -3.77
C TYR A 429 -11.25 -14.87 -5.28
N ALA A 430 -10.08 -14.43 -5.68
CA ALA A 430 -9.65 -14.44 -7.07
C ALA A 430 -8.73 -15.64 -7.33
N LYS A 431 -8.87 -16.27 -8.50
CA LYS A 431 -7.90 -17.22 -9.06
C LYS A 431 -7.16 -16.52 -10.19
N ILE A 432 -5.84 -16.45 -10.10
CA ILE A 432 -4.96 -15.80 -11.05
C ILE A 432 -3.68 -16.63 -11.23
N ALA A 433 -2.85 -16.29 -12.22
CA ALA A 433 -1.58 -16.98 -12.46
C ALA A 433 -0.42 -16.41 -11.64
N ALA A 434 -0.51 -15.16 -11.21
CA ALA A 434 0.52 -14.54 -10.38
C ALA A 434 0.56 -15.16 -8.98
N THR A 435 1.76 -15.25 -8.41
CA THR A 435 2.00 -15.78 -7.06
C THR A 435 2.95 -14.86 -6.30
N SER A 436 2.84 -14.80 -4.99
CA SER A 436 3.84 -14.16 -4.15
C SER A 436 4.82 -15.20 -3.57
N GLY A 437 6.03 -14.76 -3.25
CA GLY A 437 7.03 -15.57 -2.58
C GLY A 437 6.89 -15.45 -1.07
N ILE A 438 6.02 -16.25 -0.45
CA ILE A 438 6.02 -16.37 1.02
C ILE A 438 7.24 -17.22 1.41
N SER A 439 8.10 -16.68 2.26
CA SER A 439 9.26 -17.42 2.75
C SER A 439 8.83 -18.52 3.72
N LYS A 440 9.34 -19.75 3.51
CA LYS A 440 9.15 -20.82 4.50
C LYS A 440 9.73 -20.50 5.89
N ALA A 441 10.60 -19.49 5.98
CA ALA A 441 11.12 -19.02 7.26
C ALA A 441 10.10 -18.21 8.07
N ASP A 442 8.94 -17.87 7.47
CA ASP A 442 7.91 -17.07 8.12
C ASP A 442 6.79 -17.91 8.75
N TYR A 443 6.69 -19.22 8.42
CA TYR A 443 5.68 -20.12 8.95
C TYR A 443 6.22 -21.51 9.24
#